data_1e59cb8b4bc0350ad65994f9f87048b5
#
_entry.id   1e59cb8b4bc0350ad65994f9f87048b5
#
_cell.length_a   1.000
_cell.length_b   1.000
_cell.length_c   1.000
_cell.angle_alpha   90.00
_cell.angle_beta   90.00
_cell.angle_gamma   90.00
#
_symmetry.space_group_name_H-M   'P 1'
#
loop_
_entity.id
_entity.type
_entity.pdbx_description
1 polymer ?
#
loop_
_entity_poly.entity_id
_entity_poly.type
_entity_poly.pdbx_seq_one_letter_code
_entity_poly.pdbx_strand_id
1 'polypeptide(L)'
;TLLAEKGYITVSTKVSQHSLREEDKTMMGERLLDLIRCVDLLVTMKEVDPKRIGCAGNSLGGEMAMWLGAMDERISATMSAGFLTTMDQLEENHCRCWKFPGIRTLVDFADIYCLIAPRRLMCQNGLKERPAWFTVPIAKEALKEISPIYSDLEATDNLDFVPHKGGHEIDVPSMLGFFEKHL
;
A
#
# COMPACT_ATOMS: atom_id res chain seq x y z
N THR A 1 13.86 11.27 -8.41
CA THR A 1 13.48 10.53 -7.18
C THR A 1 14.59 9.57 -6.79
N LEU A 2 14.65 9.20 -5.51
CA LEU A 2 15.68 8.31 -4.96
C LEU A 2 15.72 6.93 -5.67
N LEU A 3 14.56 6.38 -6.01
CA LEU A 3 14.47 5.13 -6.79
C LEU A 3 14.99 5.32 -8.22
N ALA A 4 14.71 6.44 -8.88
CA ALA A 4 15.26 6.71 -10.21
C ALA A 4 16.79 6.83 -10.19
N GLU A 5 17.37 7.41 -9.14
CA GLU A 5 18.82 7.46 -8.93
C GLU A 5 19.45 6.08 -8.73
N LYS A 6 18.65 5.09 -8.32
CA LYS A 6 19.02 3.68 -8.20
C LYS A 6 18.77 2.85 -9.47
N GLY A 7 18.35 3.49 -10.56
CA GLY A 7 18.14 2.85 -11.86
C GLY A 7 16.74 2.32 -12.11
N TYR A 8 15.77 2.59 -11.22
CA TYR A 8 14.37 2.24 -11.46
C TYR A 8 13.68 3.24 -12.38
N ILE A 9 12.85 2.75 -13.28
CA ILE A 9 11.87 3.59 -13.97
C ILE A 9 10.73 3.87 -12.99
N THR A 10 10.43 5.14 -12.74
CA THR A 10 9.41 5.53 -11.75
C THR A 10 8.32 6.38 -12.39
N VAL A 11 7.08 6.07 -12.08
CA VAL A 11 5.91 6.88 -12.42
C VAL A 11 5.12 7.17 -11.16
N SER A 12 4.53 8.36 -11.08
CA SER A 12 3.63 8.72 -9.99
C SER A 12 2.50 9.58 -10.51
N THR A 13 1.34 9.44 -9.89
CA THR A 13 0.18 10.28 -10.14
C THR A 13 -0.28 10.96 -8.87
N LYS A 14 -1.09 12.00 -9.00
CA LYS A 14 -1.65 12.72 -7.86
C LYS A 14 -2.83 11.94 -7.29
N VAL A 15 -2.70 11.46 -6.06
CA VAL A 15 -3.77 10.73 -5.34
C VAL A 15 -4.45 11.57 -4.25
N SER A 16 -4.08 12.84 -4.10
CA SER A 16 -4.55 13.72 -3.01
C SER A 16 -5.81 14.54 -3.33
N GLN A 17 -6.52 14.24 -4.41
CA GLN A 17 -7.81 14.88 -4.67
C GLN A 17 -8.84 14.47 -3.61
N HIS A 18 -9.71 15.42 -3.23
CA HIS A 18 -10.79 15.23 -2.26
C HIS A 18 -12.18 15.48 -2.86
N SER A 19 -12.28 15.56 -4.18
CA SER A 19 -13.52 15.69 -4.94
C SER A 19 -13.55 14.67 -6.07
N LEU A 20 -14.71 14.10 -6.31
CA LEU A 20 -14.96 13.23 -7.47
C LEU A 20 -14.86 14.03 -8.77
N ARG A 21 -14.35 13.39 -9.80
CA ARG A 21 -14.40 13.88 -11.20
C ARG A 21 -15.69 13.44 -11.89
N GLU A 22 -16.21 12.28 -11.49
CA GLU A 22 -17.41 11.66 -12.03
C GLU A 22 -18.35 11.27 -10.88
N GLU A 23 -19.63 11.70 -10.94
CA GLU A 23 -20.59 11.57 -9.84
C GLU A 23 -20.98 10.12 -9.52
N ASP A 24 -20.84 9.20 -10.48
CA ASP A 24 -21.19 7.77 -10.35
C ASP A 24 -20.03 6.92 -9.83
N LYS A 25 -18.89 7.52 -9.49
CA LYS A 25 -17.69 6.83 -9.01
C LYS A 25 -17.40 7.11 -7.54
N THR A 26 -16.53 6.29 -6.98
CA THR A 26 -15.96 6.55 -5.66
C THR A 26 -14.59 7.21 -5.80
N MET A 27 -14.20 8.01 -4.81
CA MET A 27 -12.90 8.68 -4.78
C MET A 27 -11.74 7.67 -4.82
N MET A 28 -11.89 6.54 -4.12
CA MET A 28 -10.92 5.46 -4.13
C MET A 28 -10.85 4.77 -5.50
N GLY A 29 -12.00 4.57 -6.14
CA GLY A 29 -12.07 3.98 -7.49
C GLY A 29 -11.38 4.85 -8.54
N GLU A 30 -11.58 6.18 -8.50
CA GLU A 30 -10.89 7.10 -9.43
C GLU A 30 -9.36 7.08 -9.22
N ARG A 31 -8.90 7.14 -7.96
CA ARG A 31 -7.48 7.07 -7.62
C ARG A 31 -6.84 5.75 -8.07
N LEU A 32 -7.53 4.63 -7.80
CA LEU A 32 -7.06 3.31 -8.19
C LEU A 32 -6.99 3.17 -9.71
N LEU A 33 -8.01 3.67 -10.44
CA LEU A 33 -7.99 3.66 -11.89
C LEU A 33 -6.79 4.43 -12.45
N ASP A 34 -6.48 5.61 -11.93
CA ASP A 34 -5.30 6.37 -12.35
C ASP A 34 -4.00 5.60 -12.13
N LEU A 35 -3.88 4.87 -11.02
CA LEU A 35 -2.70 4.03 -10.72
C LEU A 35 -2.62 2.83 -11.67
N ILE A 36 -3.74 2.15 -11.93
CA ILE A 36 -3.80 1.05 -12.92
C ILE A 36 -3.37 1.57 -14.31
N ARG A 37 -3.79 2.78 -14.70
CA ARG A 37 -3.35 3.40 -15.97
C ARG A 37 -1.85 3.70 -15.99
N CYS A 38 -1.24 4.01 -14.84
CA CYS A 38 0.22 4.10 -14.75
C CYS A 38 0.88 2.73 -15.01
N VAL A 39 0.32 1.64 -14.47
CA VAL A 39 0.81 0.29 -14.74
C VAL A 39 0.61 -0.08 -16.22
N ASP A 40 -0.55 0.23 -16.79
CA ASP A 40 -0.81 0.05 -18.22
C ASP A 40 0.25 0.73 -19.10
N LEU A 41 0.62 1.96 -18.74
CA LEU A 41 1.69 2.68 -19.43
C LEU A 41 3.04 1.96 -19.29
N LEU A 42 3.42 1.59 -18.06
CA LEU A 42 4.70 0.94 -17.78
C LEU A 42 4.88 -0.34 -18.61
N VAL A 43 3.87 -1.20 -18.69
CA VAL A 43 3.98 -2.46 -19.46
C VAL A 43 4.09 -2.25 -20.98
N THR A 44 3.82 -1.04 -21.50
CA THR A 44 4.05 -0.74 -22.91
C THR A 44 5.48 -0.29 -23.23
N MET A 45 6.26 0.04 -22.19
CA MET A 45 7.62 0.54 -22.33
C MET A 45 8.60 -0.62 -22.49
N LYS A 46 9.39 -0.65 -23.55
CA LYS A 46 10.36 -1.73 -23.82
C LYS A 46 11.51 -1.81 -22.81
N GLU A 47 11.72 -0.74 -22.05
CA GLU A 47 12.73 -0.66 -20.99
C GLU A 47 12.22 -1.26 -19.66
N VAL A 48 10.92 -1.58 -19.54
CA VAL A 48 10.30 -2.11 -18.33
C VAL A 48 10.18 -3.62 -18.44
N ASP A 49 10.65 -4.34 -17.41
CA ASP A 49 10.32 -5.74 -17.24
C ASP A 49 8.93 -5.86 -16.57
N PRO A 50 7.91 -6.36 -17.27
CA PRO A 50 6.55 -6.44 -16.75
C PRO A 50 6.40 -7.41 -15.56
N LYS A 51 7.40 -8.23 -15.26
CA LYS A 51 7.42 -9.13 -14.09
C LYS A 51 8.05 -8.47 -12.86
N ARG A 52 8.61 -7.29 -13.00
CA ARG A 52 9.36 -6.56 -11.98
C ARG A 52 8.76 -5.18 -11.75
N ILE A 53 7.44 -5.13 -11.55
CA ILE A 53 6.72 -3.89 -11.24
C ILE A 53 6.35 -3.89 -9.76
N GLY A 54 6.74 -2.83 -9.05
CA GLY A 54 6.37 -2.62 -7.66
C GLY A 54 5.61 -1.32 -7.45
N CYS A 55 4.96 -1.20 -6.30
CA CYS A 55 4.34 0.05 -5.89
C CYS A 55 4.70 0.42 -4.45
N ALA A 56 4.76 1.71 -4.19
CA ALA A 56 5.10 2.24 -2.87
C ALA A 56 4.37 3.55 -2.58
N GLY A 57 4.09 3.79 -1.31
CA GLY A 57 3.56 5.07 -0.87
C GLY A 57 3.54 5.25 0.63
N ASN A 58 3.36 6.49 1.07
CA ASN A 58 3.21 6.84 2.48
C ASN A 58 1.83 7.44 2.77
N SER A 59 1.24 7.11 3.91
CA SER A 59 -0.06 7.65 4.32
C SER A 59 -1.15 7.31 3.28
N LEU A 60 -1.83 8.30 2.71
CA LEU A 60 -2.74 8.10 1.58
C LEU A 60 -2.05 7.37 0.40
N GLY A 61 -0.76 7.62 0.17
CA GLY A 61 0.02 6.85 -0.82
C GLY A 61 0.19 5.39 -0.42
N GLY A 62 0.34 5.11 0.88
CA GLY A 62 0.39 3.75 1.46
C GLY A 62 -0.93 3.02 1.30
N GLU A 63 -2.06 3.71 1.53
CA GLU A 63 -3.40 3.22 1.23
C GLU A 63 -3.55 2.85 -0.25
N MET A 64 -3.13 3.75 -1.13
CA MET A 64 -3.23 3.51 -2.57
C MET A 64 -2.28 2.42 -3.07
N ALA A 65 -1.12 2.25 -2.44
CA ALA A 65 -0.22 1.13 -2.73
C ALA A 65 -0.87 -0.22 -2.31
N MET A 66 -1.52 -0.27 -1.14
CA MET A 66 -2.32 -1.42 -0.72
C MET A 66 -3.40 -1.77 -1.76
N TRP A 67 -4.23 -0.80 -2.15
CA TRP A 67 -5.28 -1.00 -3.15
C TRP A 67 -4.73 -1.46 -4.50
N LEU A 68 -3.67 -0.82 -5.00
CA LEU A 68 -3.06 -1.20 -6.26
C LEU A 68 -2.47 -2.62 -6.19
N GLY A 69 -1.72 -2.93 -5.13
CA GLY A 69 -1.17 -4.26 -4.89
C GLY A 69 -2.25 -5.35 -4.81
N ALA A 70 -3.39 -5.04 -4.17
CA ALA A 70 -4.51 -5.98 -4.05
C ALA A 70 -5.24 -6.21 -5.38
N MET A 71 -5.45 -5.16 -6.18
CA MET A 71 -6.34 -5.18 -7.34
C MET A 71 -5.63 -5.38 -8.69
N ASP A 72 -4.30 -5.28 -8.73
CA ASP A 72 -3.52 -5.48 -9.96
C ASP A 72 -2.43 -6.54 -9.74
N GLU A 73 -2.64 -7.73 -10.28
CA GLU A 73 -1.73 -8.88 -10.14
C GLU A 73 -0.37 -8.66 -10.82
N ARG A 74 -0.22 -7.64 -11.66
CA ARG A 74 1.05 -7.26 -12.28
C ARG A 74 2.03 -6.64 -11.27
N ILE A 75 1.52 -6.19 -10.10
CA ILE A 75 2.36 -5.70 -9.02
C ILE A 75 2.99 -6.87 -8.28
N SER A 76 4.28 -7.05 -8.43
CA SER A 76 5.03 -8.15 -7.81
C SER A 76 5.53 -7.82 -6.39
N ALA A 77 5.72 -6.54 -6.07
CA ALA A 77 6.17 -6.07 -4.76
C ALA A 77 5.41 -4.80 -4.34
N THR A 78 4.76 -4.86 -3.19
CA THR A 78 3.97 -3.76 -2.61
C THR A 78 4.60 -3.25 -1.33
N MET A 79 4.82 -1.93 -1.22
CA MET A 79 5.27 -1.30 0.02
C MET A 79 4.27 -0.23 0.47
N SER A 80 3.68 -0.44 1.65
CA SER A 80 2.76 0.49 2.29
C SER A 80 3.38 1.06 3.57
N ALA A 81 3.64 2.36 3.59
CA ALA A 81 4.18 3.05 4.75
C ALA A 81 3.11 3.92 5.42
N GLY A 82 3.07 3.90 6.76
CA GLY A 82 2.16 4.74 7.54
C GLY A 82 0.69 4.53 7.23
N PHE A 83 0.28 3.30 6.88
CA PHE A 83 -1.13 2.99 6.61
C PHE A 83 -1.59 1.61 7.11
N LEU A 84 -0.73 0.75 7.62
CA LEU A 84 -1.20 -0.49 8.22
C LEU A 84 -1.97 -0.18 9.53
N THR A 85 -3.29 -0.33 9.48
CA THR A 85 -4.24 0.08 10.52
C THR A 85 -5.56 -0.69 10.38
N THR A 86 -6.56 -0.37 11.19
CA THR A 86 -7.93 -0.90 11.08
C THR A 86 -8.89 0.21 10.67
N MET A 87 -10.01 -0.14 10.04
CA MET A 87 -11.03 0.83 9.66
C MET A 87 -11.68 1.50 10.89
N ASP A 88 -11.82 0.79 12.01
CA ASP A 88 -12.34 1.34 13.27
C ASP A 88 -11.48 2.51 13.76
N GLN A 89 -10.16 2.38 13.69
CA GLN A 89 -9.24 3.44 14.08
C GLN A 89 -9.42 4.70 13.24
N LEU A 90 -9.60 4.56 11.92
CA LEU A 90 -9.77 5.71 11.02
C LEU A 90 -11.17 6.32 11.09
N GLU A 91 -12.19 5.57 11.51
CA GLU A 91 -13.55 6.06 11.64
C GLU A 91 -13.65 7.21 12.65
N GLU A 92 -12.91 7.14 13.74
CA GLU A 92 -12.98 8.08 14.84
C GLU A 92 -12.03 9.29 14.69
N ASN A 93 -10.85 9.07 14.11
CA ASN A 93 -9.73 9.99 14.30
C ASN A 93 -9.09 10.49 12.98
N HIS A 94 -9.69 10.18 11.83
CA HIS A 94 -9.10 10.50 10.55
C HIS A 94 -10.11 11.04 9.54
N CYS A 95 -9.64 11.60 8.43
CA CYS A 95 -10.54 11.98 7.33
C CYS A 95 -11.25 10.74 6.78
N ARG A 96 -12.47 10.93 6.28
CA ARG A 96 -13.28 9.85 5.71
C ARG A 96 -13.06 9.66 4.21
N CYS A 97 -11.93 10.12 3.68
CA CYS A 97 -11.65 10.05 2.24
C CYS A 97 -11.43 8.62 1.72
N TRP A 98 -11.16 7.65 2.60
CA TRP A 98 -11.08 6.22 2.33
C TRP A 98 -12.46 5.55 2.21
N LYS A 99 -13.51 6.18 2.77
CA LYS A 99 -14.83 5.57 2.96
C LYS A 99 -15.71 5.77 1.74
N PHE A 100 -16.34 4.68 1.33
CA PHE A 100 -17.41 4.69 0.33
C PHE A 100 -18.55 3.75 0.75
N PRO A 101 -19.79 3.89 0.19
CA PRO A 101 -20.92 3.06 0.60
C PRO A 101 -20.62 1.57 0.53
N GLY A 102 -20.89 0.85 1.62
CA GLY A 102 -20.79 -0.60 1.69
C GLY A 102 -19.41 -1.15 2.09
N ILE A 103 -18.31 -0.37 2.03
CA ILE A 103 -16.97 -0.91 2.33
C ILE A 103 -16.88 -1.61 3.70
N ARG A 104 -17.42 -0.97 4.74
CA ARG A 104 -17.41 -1.50 6.12
C ARG A 104 -18.22 -2.77 6.34
N THR A 105 -19.15 -3.08 5.44
CA THR A 105 -19.95 -4.31 5.48
C THR A 105 -19.34 -5.46 4.71
N LEU A 106 -18.29 -5.17 3.93
CA LEU A 106 -17.64 -6.15 3.08
C LEU A 106 -16.27 -6.56 3.60
N VAL A 107 -15.45 -5.60 4.04
CA VAL A 107 -14.03 -5.81 4.36
C VAL A 107 -13.54 -4.86 5.45
N ASP A 108 -12.41 -5.22 6.11
CA ASP A 108 -11.50 -4.27 6.75
C ASP A 108 -10.22 -4.13 5.91
N PHE A 109 -9.32 -3.24 6.30
CA PHE A 109 -8.05 -3.06 5.57
C PHE A 109 -7.18 -4.33 5.57
N ALA A 110 -7.20 -5.12 6.64
CA ALA A 110 -6.50 -6.39 6.69
C ALA A 110 -6.93 -7.35 5.58
N ASP A 111 -8.24 -7.44 5.27
CA ASP A 111 -8.76 -8.26 4.18
C ASP A 111 -8.19 -7.83 2.83
N ILE A 112 -8.07 -6.50 2.61
CA ILE A 112 -7.52 -5.96 1.37
C ILE A 112 -6.02 -6.30 1.25
N TYR A 113 -5.25 -6.17 2.34
CA TYR A 113 -3.86 -6.61 2.36
C TYR A 113 -3.70 -8.11 2.08
N CYS A 114 -4.63 -8.95 2.55
CA CYS A 114 -4.63 -10.39 2.29
C CYS A 114 -4.73 -10.73 0.80
N LEU A 115 -5.39 -9.89 -0.02
CA LEU A 115 -5.46 -10.08 -1.48
C LEU A 115 -4.11 -9.90 -2.19
N ILE A 116 -3.10 -9.34 -1.52
CA ILE A 116 -1.74 -9.24 -2.07
C ILE A 116 -1.02 -10.58 -2.01
N ALA A 117 -1.33 -11.41 -1.01
CA ALA A 117 -0.71 -12.72 -0.87
C ALA A 117 -0.92 -13.63 -2.10
N PRO A 118 0.05 -14.46 -2.48
CA PRO A 118 1.37 -14.69 -1.86
C PRO A 118 2.48 -13.74 -2.33
N ARG A 119 2.15 -12.66 -3.08
CA ARG A 119 3.10 -11.67 -3.59
C ARG A 119 3.78 -10.89 -2.44
N ARG A 120 4.86 -10.21 -2.74
CA ARG A 120 5.67 -9.49 -1.74
C ARG A 120 4.93 -8.29 -1.17
N LEU A 121 4.85 -8.21 0.16
CA LEU A 121 4.27 -7.10 0.91
C LEU A 121 5.22 -6.64 2.01
N MET A 122 5.56 -5.36 2.02
CA MET A 122 6.20 -4.69 3.14
C MET A 122 5.27 -3.62 3.71
N CYS A 123 5.07 -3.65 5.03
CA CYS A 123 4.39 -2.58 5.74
C CYS A 123 5.37 -1.87 6.70
N GLN A 124 5.36 -0.54 6.69
CA GLN A 124 6.19 0.29 7.58
C GLN A 124 5.29 1.16 8.46
N ASN A 125 5.56 1.20 9.78
CA ASN A 125 4.89 2.12 10.71
C ASN A 125 5.93 2.72 11.66
N GLY A 126 5.84 4.04 11.88
CA GLY A 126 6.76 4.77 12.75
C GLY A 126 6.48 4.51 14.24
N LEU A 127 7.54 4.37 15.04
CA LEU A 127 7.45 4.28 16.50
C LEU A 127 7.06 5.61 17.15
N LYS A 128 7.16 6.72 16.44
CA LYS A 128 6.80 8.09 16.88
C LYS A 128 5.53 8.60 16.18
N GLU A 129 4.69 7.69 15.69
CA GLU A 129 3.37 8.05 15.17
C GLU A 129 2.51 8.71 16.24
N ARG A 130 1.61 9.59 15.82
CA ARG A 130 0.62 10.21 16.72
C ARG A 130 -0.29 9.11 17.30
N PRO A 131 -0.63 9.18 18.61
CA PRO A 131 -1.38 8.11 19.29
C PRO A 131 -2.71 7.71 18.63
N ALA A 132 -3.35 8.64 17.93
CA ALA A 132 -4.65 8.40 17.26
C ALA A 132 -4.53 7.90 15.81
N TRP A 133 -3.31 7.63 15.31
CA TRP A 133 -3.09 7.34 13.89
C TRP A 133 -2.56 5.92 13.67
N PHE A 134 -1.54 5.78 12.84
CA PHE A 134 -0.99 4.54 12.32
C PHE A 134 0.08 3.95 13.24
N THR A 135 -0.25 3.78 14.52
CA THR A 135 0.72 3.34 15.52
C THR A 135 1.08 1.87 15.35
N VAL A 136 2.29 1.51 15.77
CA VAL A 136 2.78 0.12 15.71
C VAL A 136 1.86 -0.89 16.45
N PRO A 137 1.28 -0.60 17.62
CA PRO A 137 0.30 -1.51 18.24
C PRO A 137 -0.92 -1.80 17.35
N ILE A 138 -1.51 -0.78 16.72
CA ILE A 138 -2.66 -0.95 15.81
C ILE A 138 -2.28 -1.75 14.57
N ALA A 139 -1.11 -1.44 13.98
CA ALA A 139 -0.59 -2.21 12.86
C ALA A 139 -0.42 -3.70 13.20
N LYS A 140 0.02 -4.02 14.42
CA LYS A 140 0.13 -5.40 14.89
C LYS A 140 -1.22 -6.11 15.04
N GLU A 141 -2.30 -5.39 15.33
CA GLU A 141 -3.65 -6.00 15.32
C GLU A 141 -4.03 -6.43 13.90
N ALA A 142 -3.87 -5.56 12.90
CA ALA A 142 -4.12 -5.92 11.51
C ALA A 142 -3.23 -7.09 11.03
N LEU A 143 -1.98 -7.16 11.47
CA LEU A 143 -1.08 -8.27 11.13
C LEU A 143 -1.54 -9.63 11.65
N LYS A 144 -2.34 -9.69 12.73
CA LYS A 144 -2.89 -10.96 13.22
C LYS A 144 -3.83 -11.62 12.21
N GLU A 145 -4.44 -10.84 11.34
CA GLU A 145 -5.32 -11.33 10.27
C GLU A 145 -4.54 -11.62 8.99
N ILE A 146 -3.53 -10.81 8.67
CA ILE A 146 -2.74 -10.94 7.44
C ILE A 146 -1.76 -12.12 7.51
N SER A 147 -1.05 -12.25 8.63
CA SER A 147 0.03 -13.25 8.77
C SER A 147 -0.42 -14.70 8.59
N PRO A 148 -1.60 -15.14 9.10
CA PRO A 148 -2.09 -16.49 8.85
C PRO A 148 -2.30 -16.78 7.37
N ILE A 149 -2.81 -15.82 6.59
CA ILE A 149 -3.03 -16.01 5.14
C ILE A 149 -1.71 -16.24 4.40
N TYR A 150 -0.66 -15.47 4.72
CA TYR A 150 0.67 -15.71 4.16
C TYR A 150 1.25 -17.06 4.58
N SER A 151 0.99 -17.50 5.82
CA SER A 151 1.40 -18.80 6.31
C SER A 151 0.69 -19.95 5.59
N ASP A 152 -0.63 -19.86 5.41
CA ASP A 152 -1.45 -20.88 4.75
C ASP A 152 -1.08 -21.03 3.27
N LEU A 153 -0.59 -19.96 2.64
CA LEU A 153 -0.09 -19.94 1.27
C LEU A 153 1.41 -20.27 1.15
N GLU A 154 2.06 -20.74 2.24
CA GLU A 154 3.49 -21.04 2.29
C GLU A 154 4.39 -19.87 1.86
N ALA A 155 3.94 -18.64 2.11
CA ALA A 155 4.57 -17.40 1.67
C ALA A 155 4.99 -16.45 2.81
N THR A 156 5.23 -16.99 4.00
CA THR A 156 5.59 -16.19 5.20
C THR A 156 6.76 -15.25 4.96
N ASP A 157 7.77 -15.68 4.18
CA ASP A 157 8.94 -14.88 3.83
C ASP A 157 8.64 -13.73 2.84
N ASN A 158 7.39 -13.62 2.39
CA ASN A 158 6.92 -12.57 1.48
C ASN A 158 6.21 -11.44 2.22
N LEU A 159 6.04 -11.54 3.54
CA LEU A 159 5.42 -10.52 4.39
C LEU A 159 6.44 -9.91 5.33
N ASP A 160 6.78 -8.64 5.11
CA ASP A 160 7.67 -7.87 5.97
C ASP A 160 6.89 -6.80 6.75
N PHE A 161 7.10 -6.74 8.06
CA PHE A 161 6.65 -5.62 8.89
C PHE A 161 7.84 -4.91 9.52
N VAL A 162 8.01 -3.62 9.20
CA VAL A 162 9.17 -2.82 9.61
C VAL A 162 8.72 -1.64 10.49
N PRO A 163 8.68 -1.80 11.83
CA PRO A 163 8.58 -0.67 12.74
C PRO A 163 9.89 0.12 12.70
N HIS A 164 9.83 1.43 12.46
CA HIS A 164 11.03 2.26 12.35
C HIS A 164 11.06 3.41 13.37
N LYS A 165 12.24 3.99 13.63
CA LYS A 165 12.46 5.00 14.68
C LYS A 165 11.84 6.38 14.39
N GLY A 166 11.34 6.61 13.17
CA GLY A 166 10.69 7.84 12.73
C GLY A 166 9.23 7.96 13.17
N GLY A 167 8.57 8.98 12.65
CA GLY A 167 7.13 9.22 12.78
C GLY A 167 6.39 8.81 11.49
N HIS A 168 5.54 9.72 10.98
CA HIS A 168 4.71 9.49 9.78
C HIS A 168 5.50 9.70 8.48
N GLU A 169 6.45 8.82 8.22
CA GLU A 169 7.40 8.94 7.11
C GLU A 169 7.81 7.55 6.59
N ILE A 170 8.46 7.51 5.44
CA ILE A 170 9.05 6.28 4.89
C ILE A 170 10.43 6.05 5.52
N ASP A 171 10.67 4.83 6.00
CA ASP A 171 12.02 4.35 6.27
C ASP A 171 12.71 4.00 4.94
N VAL A 172 13.46 4.95 4.42
CA VAL A 172 14.09 4.85 3.09
C VAL A 172 15.04 3.67 2.97
N PRO A 173 15.90 3.37 3.97
CA PRO A 173 16.82 2.23 3.86
C PRO A 173 16.10 0.89 3.66
N SER A 174 15.05 0.61 4.44
CA SER A 174 14.31 -0.65 4.28
C SER A 174 13.48 -0.69 2.99
N MET A 175 12.92 0.45 2.55
CA MET A 175 12.27 0.53 1.23
C MET A 175 13.23 0.18 0.10
N LEU A 176 14.43 0.76 0.08
CA LEU A 176 15.43 0.48 -0.95
C LEU A 176 15.87 -0.99 -0.93
N GLY A 177 16.17 -1.53 0.26
CA GLY A 177 16.54 -2.94 0.41
C GLY A 177 15.43 -3.90 -0.02
N PHE A 178 14.18 -3.56 0.25
CA PHE A 178 13.02 -4.35 -0.19
C PHE A 178 12.93 -4.43 -1.71
N PHE A 179 12.99 -3.29 -2.40
CA PHE A 179 12.92 -3.30 -3.87
C PHE A 179 14.17 -3.89 -4.52
N GLU A 180 15.37 -3.64 -3.99
CA GLU A 180 16.61 -4.26 -4.49
C GLU A 180 16.57 -5.80 -4.41
N LYS A 181 15.93 -6.34 -3.36
CA LYS A 181 15.79 -7.79 -3.17
C LYS A 181 14.71 -8.41 -4.06
N HIS A 182 13.66 -7.65 -4.43
CA HIS A 182 12.43 -8.23 -4.98
C HIS A 182 12.04 -7.71 -6.37
N LEU A 183 12.71 -6.67 -6.87
CA LEU A 183 12.61 -6.13 -8.23
C LEU A 183 13.98 -6.12 -8.93
#